data_f341140e8bee0f382ec92c44e7653ef0
#
_entry.id   f341140e8bee0f382ec92c44e7653ef0
#
_cell.length_a   1.000
_cell.length_b   1.000
_cell.length_c   1.000
_cell.angle_alpha   90.00
_cell.angle_beta   90.00
_cell.angle_gamma   90.00
#
_symmetry.space_group_name_H-M   'P 1'
#
loop_
_entity.id
_entity.type
_entity.pdbx_description
1 polymer ?
#
loop_
_entity_poly.entity_id
_entity_poly.type
_entity_poly.pdbx_seq_one_letter_code
_entity_poly.pdbx_strand_id
1 'polypeptide(L)'
;IIAVDPIYSPSRILTENYLKEFNIKTSFYNPHDLNTLKKNITKKTKLIFVENPGSNTFDFQDLNKIISIAKKNKILTVIDNTWGTPYFFKPIKLGFDMSIVSATKYYSGHSDVMGGSLAVNKKVYNRVKIAEKMTGLRLGPDDAYLITRGLRTLDIRLDRHSENAKLVSKFLSKFKNIKLLYPCKKNSYNYKMWKKFYSGASGLMGLKIRSKNKSSVKKFVNSLKLFGHGYSWGGFE
;
A
#
# COMPACT_ATOMS: atom_id res chain seq x y z
N ILE A 1 -8.47 8.36 14.58
CA ILE A 1 -7.99 8.01 13.23
C ILE A 1 -9.16 7.44 12.45
N ILE A 2 -9.19 7.69 11.12
CA ILE A 2 -10.06 6.97 10.20
C ILE A 2 -9.16 6.28 9.19
N ALA A 3 -9.22 4.95 9.09
CA ALA A 3 -8.39 4.18 8.16
C ALA A 3 -9.25 3.51 7.09
N VAL A 4 -8.67 3.26 5.91
CA VAL A 4 -9.35 2.45 4.90
C VAL A 4 -9.50 1.01 5.39
N ASP A 5 -10.63 0.35 5.11
CA ASP A 5 -10.88 -1.01 5.62
C ASP A 5 -9.83 -2.02 5.15
N PRO A 6 -9.46 -2.15 3.87
CA PRO A 6 -8.38 -3.03 3.43
C PRO A 6 -6.98 -2.42 3.68
N ILE A 7 -6.71 -2.03 4.91
CA ILE A 7 -5.37 -1.62 5.35
C ILE A 7 -4.52 -2.85 5.70
N TYR A 8 -3.20 -2.74 5.56
CA TYR A 8 -2.24 -3.77 5.94
C TYR A 8 -2.48 -4.29 7.36
N SER A 9 -2.51 -5.62 7.52
CA SER A 9 -2.94 -6.25 8.79
C SER A 9 -2.17 -5.76 10.02
N PRO A 10 -0.83 -5.65 10.02
CA PRO A 10 -0.11 -5.07 11.16
C PRO A 10 -0.47 -3.60 11.44
N SER A 11 -0.77 -2.79 10.41
CA SER A 11 -1.26 -1.42 10.60
C SER A 11 -2.63 -1.39 11.26
N ARG A 12 -3.50 -2.37 10.92
CA ARG A 12 -4.80 -2.55 11.58
C ARG A 12 -4.60 -2.90 13.06
N ILE A 13 -3.76 -3.89 13.35
CA ILE A 13 -3.44 -4.30 14.73
C ILE A 13 -2.86 -3.13 15.53
N LEU A 14 -1.93 -2.38 14.94
CA LEU A 14 -1.39 -1.16 15.56
C LEU A 14 -2.50 -0.18 15.94
N THR A 15 -3.42 0.11 15.01
CA THR A 15 -4.45 1.13 15.22
C THR A 15 -5.61 0.66 16.09
N GLU A 16 -5.98 -0.60 16.07
CA GLU A 16 -7.09 -1.15 16.87
C GLU A 16 -6.66 -1.54 18.29
N ASN A 17 -5.43 -2.02 18.48
CA ASN A 17 -4.97 -2.55 19.75
C ASN A 17 -3.99 -1.58 20.44
N TYR A 18 -2.80 -1.38 19.86
CA TYR A 18 -1.75 -0.61 20.52
C TYR A 18 -2.11 0.86 20.73
N LEU A 19 -2.60 1.55 19.71
CA LEU A 19 -2.99 2.96 19.84
C LEU A 19 -4.21 3.18 20.75
N LYS A 20 -5.03 2.15 20.93
CA LYS A 20 -6.16 2.19 21.87
C LYS A 20 -5.70 2.41 23.31
N GLU A 21 -4.56 1.86 23.73
CA GLU A 21 -3.97 2.06 25.06
C GLU A 21 -3.63 3.54 25.33
N PHE A 22 -3.40 4.31 24.25
CA PHE A 22 -3.19 5.76 24.31
C PHE A 22 -4.47 6.57 24.08
N ASN A 23 -5.65 5.96 24.26
CA ASN A 23 -6.95 6.58 24.01
C ASN A 23 -7.15 7.09 22.56
N ILE A 24 -6.42 6.55 21.59
CA ILE A 24 -6.57 6.86 20.17
C ILE A 24 -7.55 5.85 19.56
N LYS A 25 -8.75 6.32 19.24
CA LYS A 25 -9.78 5.50 18.58
C LYS A 25 -9.59 5.48 17.06
N THR A 26 -9.78 4.31 16.47
CA THR A 26 -9.77 4.12 15.02
C THR A 26 -11.12 3.62 14.53
N SER A 27 -11.60 4.18 13.43
CA SER A 27 -12.73 3.68 12.66
C SER A 27 -12.29 3.38 11.22
N PHE A 28 -13.05 2.53 10.53
CA PHE A 28 -12.72 2.11 9.18
C PHE A 28 -13.78 2.57 8.19
N TYR A 29 -13.35 2.86 6.95
CA TYR A 29 -14.27 3.25 5.88
C TYR A 29 -14.11 2.32 4.66
N ASN A 30 -15.21 2.15 3.92
CA ASN A 30 -15.24 1.35 2.70
C ASN A 30 -14.54 2.12 1.55
N PRO A 31 -13.52 1.55 0.87
CA PRO A 31 -12.81 2.21 -0.23
C PRO A 31 -13.71 2.56 -1.42
N HIS A 32 -14.82 1.85 -1.60
CA HIS A 32 -15.78 2.06 -2.70
C HIS A 32 -16.93 3.02 -2.33
N ASP A 33 -17.09 3.36 -1.04
CA ASP A 33 -18.13 4.30 -0.58
C ASP A 33 -17.55 5.35 0.38
N LEU A 34 -17.15 6.48 -0.17
CA LEU A 34 -16.62 7.59 0.61
C LEU A 34 -17.67 8.29 1.51
N ASN A 35 -18.95 7.93 1.44
CA ASN A 35 -19.91 8.39 2.43
C ASN A 35 -19.64 7.74 3.79
N THR A 36 -19.12 6.51 3.81
CA THR A 36 -18.67 5.86 5.07
C THR A 36 -17.50 6.62 5.70
N LEU A 37 -16.57 7.16 4.89
CA LEU A 37 -15.52 8.06 5.38
C LEU A 37 -16.12 9.33 6.00
N LYS A 38 -17.04 10.00 5.29
CA LYS A 38 -17.66 11.23 5.78
C LYS A 38 -18.45 11.02 7.08
N LYS A 39 -19.21 9.91 7.20
CA LYS A 39 -19.97 9.55 8.42
C LYS A 39 -19.08 9.35 9.63
N ASN A 40 -17.86 8.87 9.44
CA ASN A 40 -16.90 8.61 10.52
C ASN A 40 -16.17 9.88 11.00
N ILE A 41 -16.27 11.00 10.28
CA ILE A 41 -15.61 12.25 10.68
C ILE A 41 -16.29 12.87 11.88
N THR A 42 -15.50 13.19 12.89
CA THR A 42 -15.92 13.91 14.09
C THR A 42 -14.96 15.08 14.37
N LYS A 43 -15.32 15.99 15.29
CA LYS A 43 -14.42 17.07 15.74
C LYS A 43 -13.09 16.55 16.32
N LYS A 44 -13.06 15.30 16.79
CA LYS A 44 -11.86 14.62 17.34
C LYS A 44 -11.01 13.94 16.26
N THR A 45 -11.48 13.82 15.02
CA THR A 45 -10.73 13.17 13.94
C THR A 45 -9.50 14.01 13.56
N LYS A 46 -8.30 13.40 13.62
CA LYS A 46 -7.02 14.08 13.34
C LYS A 46 -6.29 13.53 12.13
N LEU A 47 -6.56 12.29 11.72
CA LEU A 47 -5.84 11.61 10.66
C LEU A 47 -6.76 10.72 9.84
N ILE A 48 -6.62 10.78 8.52
CA ILE A 48 -7.14 9.78 7.58
C ILE A 48 -5.96 8.98 7.06
N PHE A 49 -6.00 7.65 7.28
CA PHE A 49 -4.99 6.71 6.82
C PHE A 49 -5.51 5.95 5.60
N VAL A 50 -4.83 6.10 4.49
CA VAL A 50 -5.15 5.50 3.20
C VAL A 50 -4.10 4.46 2.85
N GLU A 51 -4.50 3.35 2.25
CA GLU A 51 -3.62 2.44 1.53
C GLU A 51 -4.20 2.27 0.12
N ASN A 52 -3.38 2.49 -0.91
CA ASN A 52 -3.86 2.48 -2.29
C ASN A 52 -2.78 1.94 -3.25
N PRO A 53 -3.04 0.77 -3.87
CA PRO A 53 -4.22 -0.07 -3.70
C PRO A 53 -4.32 -0.67 -2.30
N GLY A 54 -5.55 -1.04 -1.89
CA GLY A 54 -5.79 -1.66 -0.59
C GLY A 54 -5.11 -3.02 -0.44
N SER A 55 -4.67 -3.33 0.77
CA SER A 55 -3.96 -4.58 1.08
C SER A 55 -4.80 -5.80 0.72
N ASN A 56 -4.22 -6.77 0.03
CA ASN A 56 -4.83 -8.02 -0.44
C ASN A 56 -6.05 -7.88 -1.38
N THR A 57 -6.77 -6.76 -1.34
CA THR A 57 -7.98 -6.53 -2.15
C THR A 57 -7.66 -5.83 -3.46
N PHE A 58 -6.56 -5.08 -3.52
CA PHE A 58 -6.14 -4.26 -4.65
C PHE A 58 -7.21 -3.24 -5.10
N ASP A 59 -7.99 -2.74 -4.15
CA ASP A 59 -9.00 -1.72 -4.39
C ASP A 59 -8.37 -0.34 -4.52
N PHE A 60 -8.72 0.37 -5.58
CA PHE A 60 -8.30 1.75 -5.84
C PHE A 60 -9.39 2.72 -5.45
N GLN A 61 -8.99 3.85 -4.87
CA GLN A 61 -9.87 4.87 -4.35
C GLN A 61 -9.78 6.16 -5.16
N ASP A 62 -10.80 7.02 -5.08
CA ASP A 62 -10.70 8.39 -5.60
C ASP A 62 -9.93 9.27 -4.61
N LEU A 63 -8.61 9.30 -4.77
CA LEU A 63 -7.70 10.01 -3.88
C LEU A 63 -7.96 11.52 -3.85
N ASN A 64 -8.39 12.12 -4.97
CA ASN A 64 -8.73 13.54 -5.00
C ASN A 64 -9.92 13.87 -4.09
N LYS A 65 -10.95 13.01 -4.09
CA LYS A 65 -12.09 13.18 -3.18
C LYS A 65 -11.69 13.03 -1.72
N ILE A 66 -10.83 12.06 -1.40
CA ILE A 66 -10.33 11.85 -0.03
C ILE A 66 -9.56 13.10 0.45
N ILE A 67 -8.64 13.61 -0.37
CA ILE A 67 -7.86 14.82 -0.06
C ILE A 67 -8.80 16.03 0.13
N SER A 68 -9.81 16.18 -0.74
CA SER A 68 -10.79 17.26 -0.61
C SER A 68 -11.59 17.17 0.69
N ILE A 69 -12.06 15.98 1.05
CA ILE A 69 -12.76 15.74 2.32
C ILE A 69 -11.86 16.08 3.52
N ALA A 70 -10.61 15.63 3.49
CA ALA A 70 -9.65 15.88 4.56
C ALA A 70 -9.35 17.38 4.73
N LYS A 71 -9.09 18.09 3.61
CA LYS A 71 -8.83 19.54 3.62
C LYS A 71 -10.01 20.33 4.16
N LYS A 72 -11.25 20.03 3.72
CA LYS A 72 -12.47 20.68 4.20
C LYS A 72 -12.64 20.56 5.72
N ASN A 73 -12.21 19.44 6.28
CA ASN A 73 -12.35 19.15 7.71
C ASN A 73 -11.06 19.43 8.52
N LYS A 74 -10.02 20.01 7.90
CA LYS A 74 -8.70 20.29 8.53
C LYS A 74 -8.05 19.03 9.14
N ILE A 75 -8.23 17.87 8.50
CA ILE A 75 -7.70 16.56 8.93
C ILE A 75 -6.44 16.28 8.13
N LEU A 76 -5.40 15.76 8.80
CA LEU A 76 -4.17 15.31 8.12
C LEU A 76 -4.41 14.00 7.38
N THR A 77 -3.63 13.79 6.32
CA THR A 77 -3.69 12.59 5.51
C THR A 77 -2.34 11.87 5.49
N VAL A 78 -2.38 10.56 5.63
CA VAL A 78 -1.24 9.67 5.38
C VAL A 78 -1.65 8.58 4.40
N ILE A 79 -0.76 8.22 3.50
CA ILE A 79 -0.97 7.13 2.56
C ILE A 79 0.19 6.14 2.60
N ASP A 80 -0.12 4.86 2.70
CA ASP A 80 0.83 3.80 2.38
C ASP A 80 0.93 3.67 0.85
N ASN A 81 2.10 3.98 0.33
CA ASN A 81 2.45 3.95 -1.08
C ASN A 81 3.46 2.84 -1.41
N THR A 82 3.53 1.80 -0.59
CA THR A 82 4.51 0.73 -0.74
C THR A 82 4.39 0.03 -2.08
N TRP A 83 3.15 -0.21 -2.56
CA TRP A 83 2.91 -0.87 -3.84
C TRP A 83 3.34 -0.01 -5.04
N GLY A 84 3.01 1.29 -5.02
CA GLY A 84 3.30 2.21 -6.13
C GLY A 84 4.71 2.75 -6.12
N THR A 85 5.28 2.94 -4.94
CA THR A 85 6.49 3.71 -4.68
C THR A 85 6.41 5.13 -5.29
N PRO A 86 7.31 6.06 -4.99
CA PRO A 86 7.37 7.35 -5.66
C PRO A 86 7.69 7.26 -7.16
N TYR A 87 8.14 6.10 -7.63
CA TYR A 87 8.40 5.88 -9.05
C TYR A 87 7.11 5.92 -9.87
N PHE A 88 6.08 5.19 -9.46
CA PHE A 88 4.79 5.16 -10.16
C PHE A 88 3.75 6.14 -9.62
N PHE A 89 3.88 6.58 -8.37
CA PHE A 89 2.90 7.49 -7.76
C PHE A 89 3.55 8.44 -6.75
N LYS A 90 3.24 9.72 -6.84
CA LYS A 90 3.82 10.80 -6.02
C LYS A 90 2.76 11.44 -5.10
N PRO A 91 2.41 10.83 -3.95
CA PRO A 91 1.30 11.27 -3.10
C PRO A 91 1.43 12.70 -2.58
N ILE A 92 2.62 13.13 -2.19
CA ILE A 92 2.86 14.49 -1.68
C ILE A 92 2.55 15.53 -2.76
N LYS A 93 2.94 15.28 -4.03
CA LYS A 93 2.59 16.16 -5.15
C LYS A 93 1.08 16.20 -5.41
N LEU A 94 0.36 15.09 -5.16
CA LEU A 94 -1.09 15.03 -5.28
C LEU A 94 -1.79 15.83 -4.17
N GLY A 95 -1.15 16.00 -2.99
CA GLY A 95 -1.66 16.79 -1.89
C GLY A 95 -1.89 16.05 -0.58
N PHE A 96 -1.35 14.83 -0.44
CA PHE A 96 -1.25 14.16 0.86
C PHE A 96 -0.24 14.88 1.76
N ASP A 97 -0.46 14.82 3.07
CA ASP A 97 0.47 15.41 4.05
C ASP A 97 1.67 14.49 4.29
N MET A 98 1.46 13.17 4.27
CA MET A 98 2.45 12.15 4.57
C MET A 98 2.31 10.96 3.61
N SER A 99 3.43 10.35 3.25
CA SER A 99 3.52 9.12 2.45
C SER A 99 4.48 8.14 3.09
N ILE A 100 3.99 6.95 3.41
CA ILE A 100 4.76 5.83 3.95
C ILE A 100 5.13 4.89 2.80
N VAL A 101 6.34 4.35 2.86
CA VAL A 101 6.78 3.22 2.03
C VAL A 101 7.50 2.22 2.94
N SER A 102 7.06 0.97 2.94
CA SER A 102 7.84 -0.12 3.53
C SER A 102 9.09 -0.33 2.67
N ALA A 103 10.23 0.15 3.17
CA ALA A 103 11.51 0.03 2.48
C ALA A 103 11.98 -1.44 2.37
N THR A 104 11.48 -2.31 3.24
CA THR A 104 11.60 -3.78 3.20
C THR A 104 11.22 -4.38 1.84
N LYS A 105 10.33 -3.71 1.08
CA LYS A 105 9.79 -4.20 -0.19
C LYS A 105 10.66 -3.72 -1.36
N TYR A 106 10.10 -2.97 -2.27
CA TYR A 106 10.78 -2.53 -3.51
C TYR A 106 11.99 -1.63 -3.29
N TYR A 107 12.07 -0.87 -2.19
CA TYR A 107 13.21 0.01 -1.95
C TYR A 107 14.50 -0.80 -1.77
N SER A 108 14.51 -1.79 -0.88
CA SER A 108 15.65 -2.71 -0.76
C SER A 108 15.69 -3.67 -1.95
N GLY A 109 14.57 -4.32 -2.25
CA GLY A 109 14.39 -5.22 -3.40
C GLY A 109 15.15 -6.54 -3.33
N HIS A 110 15.70 -6.91 -2.16
CA HIS A 110 16.58 -8.07 -1.99
C HIS A 110 16.20 -8.96 -0.81
N SER A 111 15.06 -8.71 -0.15
CA SER A 111 14.53 -9.49 0.99
C SER A 111 15.50 -9.68 2.17
N ASP A 112 16.46 -8.76 2.33
CA ASP A 112 17.59 -8.84 3.26
C ASP A 112 17.56 -7.74 4.34
N VAL A 113 16.55 -6.86 4.35
CA VAL A 113 16.45 -5.75 5.28
C VAL A 113 15.01 -5.42 5.62
N MET A 114 14.78 -4.96 6.84
CA MET A 114 13.50 -4.41 7.28
C MET A 114 13.63 -2.91 7.55
N GLY A 115 12.73 -2.12 6.98
CA GLY A 115 12.76 -0.69 7.19
C GLY A 115 11.53 0.03 6.65
N GLY A 116 11.41 1.28 7.03
CA GLY A 116 10.34 2.17 6.57
C GLY A 116 10.89 3.53 6.14
N SER A 117 10.17 4.17 5.25
CA SER A 117 10.43 5.54 4.81
C SER A 117 9.17 6.37 4.97
N LEU A 118 9.30 7.57 5.53
CA LEU A 118 8.23 8.54 5.67
C LEU A 118 8.61 9.83 4.95
N ALA A 119 7.93 10.12 3.86
CA ALA A 119 8.00 11.42 3.19
C ALA A 119 6.85 12.32 3.68
N VAL A 120 7.14 13.61 3.91
CA VAL A 120 6.16 14.55 4.43
C VAL A 120 6.20 15.88 3.68
N ASN A 121 5.07 16.60 3.65
CA ASN A 121 5.02 17.96 3.15
C ASN A 121 5.57 18.97 4.19
N LYS A 122 5.82 20.21 3.75
CA LYS A 122 6.35 21.27 4.63
C LYS A 122 5.48 21.55 5.86
N LYS A 123 4.17 21.39 5.75
CA LYS A 123 3.20 21.70 6.82
C LYS A 123 3.40 20.82 8.06
N VAL A 124 3.77 19.56 7.90
CA VAL A 124 3.93 18.62 9.02
C VAL A 124 5.38 18.29 9.33
N TYR A 125 6.34 18.78 8.53
CA TYR A 125 7.75 18.44 8.63
C TYR A 125 8.32 18.62 10.03
N ASN A 126 8.16 19.81 10.64
CA ASN A 126 8.73 20.10 11.96
C ASN A 126 8.16 19.21 13.05
N ARG A 127 6.85 18.90 12.99
CA ARG A 127 6.20 18.00 13.96
C ARG A 127 6.75 16.58 13.87
N VAL A 128 6.91 16.07 12.65
CA VAL A 128 7.46 14.72 12.42
C VAL A 128 8.91 14.66 12.84
N LYS A 129 9.72 15.70 12.54
CA LYS A 129 11.12 15.75 12.93
C LYS A 129 11.31 15.82 14.45
N ILE A 130 10.44 16.51 15.17
CA ILE A 130 10.44 16.52 16.63
C ILE A 130 10.10 15.12 17.16
N ALA A 131 9.05 14.50 16.65
CA ALA A 131 8.65 13.14 17.05
C ALA A 131 9.77 12.12 16.81
N GLU A 132 10.42 12.15 15.64
CA GLU A 132 11.57 11.29 15.32
C GLU A 132 12.70 11.46 16.36
N LYS A 133 13.06 12.71 16.67
CA LYS A 133 14.09 12.99 17.67
C LYS A 133 13.73 12.49 19.07
N MET A 134 12.49 12.68 19.49
CA MET A 134 12.03 12.32 20.84
C MET A 134 11.87 10.81 21.03
N THR A 135 11.48 10.09 19.97
CA THR A 135 11.28 8.64 20.04
C THR A 135 12.55 7.83 19.75
N GLY A 136 13.55 8.44 19.12
CA GLY A 136 14.76 7.74 18.69
C GLY A 136 14.51 6.69 17.59
N LEU A 137 13.33 6.66 16.99
CA LEU A 137 12.97 5.70 15.94
C LEU A 137 13.75 6.02 14.65
N ARG A 138 14.88 5.37 14.50
CA ARG A 138 15.76 5.49 13.34
C ARG A 138 16.17 4.13 12.82
N LEU A 139 16.41 4.10 11.53
CA LEU A 139 16.99 2.94 10.87
C LEU A 139 18.47 2.81 11.25
N GLY A 140 18.94 1.58 11.45
CA GLY A 140 20.36 1.30 11.63
C GLY A 140 21.18 1.70 10.39
N PRO A 141 22.47 2.03 10.54
CA PRO A 141 23.31 2.47 9.42
C PRO A 141 23.45 1.41 8.33
N ASP A 142 23.58 0.12 8.71
CA ASP A 142 23.70 -0.98 7.75
C ASP A 142 22.41 -1.18 6.95
N ASP A 143 21.25 -1.14 7.61
CA ASP A 143 19.95 -1.21 6.95
C ASP A 143 19.73 -0.01 6.01
N ALA A 144 20.12 1.19 6.45
CA ALA A 144 20.04 2.40 5.65
C ALA A 144 20.94 2.31 4.41
N TYR A 145 22.12 1.72 4.54
CA TYR A 145 23.04 1.46 3.42
C TYR A 145 22.42 0.50 2.41
N LEU A 146 21.89 -0.66 2.87
CA LEU A 146 21.28 -1.66 2.00
C LEU A 146 20.07 -1.11 1.25
N ILE A 147 19.20 -0.36 1.92
CA ILE A 147 18.06 0.32 1.29
C ILE A 147 18.54 1.34 0.26
N THR A 148 19.54 2.15 0.59
CA THR A 148 20.10 3.15 -0.33
C THR A 148 20.70 2.49 -1.56
N ARG A 149 21.39 1.36 -1.39
CA ARG A 149 21.91 0.53 -2.49
C ARG A 149 20.78 0.03 -3.38
N GLY A 150 19.70 -0.49 -2.79
CA GLY A 150 18.51 -0.96 -3.52
C GLY A 150 17.82 0.15 -4.31
N LEU A 151 17.75 1.37 -3.78
CA LEU A 151 17.14 2.51 -4.45
C LEU A 151 17.83 2.86 -5.78
N ARG A 152 19.12 2.58 -5.94
CA ARG A 152 19.88 2.87 -7.17
C ARG A 152 19.42 2.06 -8.39
N THR A 153 18.72 0.95 -8.17
CA THR A 153 18.19 0.07 -9.23
C THR A 153 16.65 -0.03 -9.18
N LEU A 154 16.00 0.84 -8.41
CA LEU A 154 14.57 0.77 -8.17
C LEU A 154 13.75 0.85 -9.46
N ASP A 155 14.09 1.79 -10.33
CA ASP A 155 13.42 2.02 -11.62
C ASP A 155 13.51 0.79 -12.53
N ILE A 156 14.72 0.29 -12.78
CA ILE A 156 14.97 -0.89 -13.61
C ILE A 156 14.21 -2.11 -13.09
N ARG A 157 14.24 -2.32 -11.76
CA ARG A 157 13.54 -3.46 -11.14
C ARG A 157 12.02 -3.30 -11.25
N LEU A 158 11.47 -2.12 -10.99
CA LEU A 158 10.03 -1.88 -11.10
C LEU A 158 9.52 -1.98 -12.54
N ASP A 159 10.29 -1.54 -13.52
CA ASP A 159 9.95 -1.71 -14.93
C ASP A 159 9.91 -3.20 -15.29
N ARG A 160 10.91 -3.97 -14.88
CA ARG A 160 10.92 -5.43 -15.08
C ARG A 160 9.77 -6.13 -14.37
N HIS A 161 9.48 -5.77 -13.12
CA HIS A 161 8.30 -6.28 -12.39
C HIS A 161 7.00 -5.98 -13.14
N SER A 162 6.87 -4.76 -13.66
CA SER A 162 5.69 -4.34 -14.44
C SER A 162 5.52 -5.16 -15.72
N GLU A 163 6.59 -5.38 -16.47
CA GLU A 163 6.59 -6.21 -17.69
C GLU A 163 6.21 -7.64 -17.38
N ASN A 164 6.87 -8.26 -16.40
CA ASN A 164 6.57 -9.63 -15.99
C ASN A 164 5.13 -9.79 -15.51
N ALA A 165 4.63 -8.84 -14.70
CA ALA A 165 3.25 -8.86 -14.24
C ALA A 165 2.24 -8.76 -15.41
N LYS A 166 2.52 -7.98 -16.45
CA LYS A 166 1.69 -7.94 -17.67
C LYS A 166 1.65 -9.30 -18.38
N LEU A 167 2.80 -9.97 -18.51
CA LEU A 167 2.86 -11.31 -19.13
C LEU A 167 2.09 -12.35 -18.32
N VAL A 168 2.36 -12.41 -17.01
CA VAL A 168 1.66 -13.33 -16.09
C VAL A 168 0.16 -13.05 -16.05
N SER A 169 -0.25 -11.77 -15.98
CA SER A 169 -1.67 -11.42 -15.97
C SER A 169 -2.37 -11.82 -17.28
N LYS A 170 -1.71 -11.66 -18.44
CA LYS A 170 -2.22 -12.11 -19.73
C LYS A 170 -2.39 -13.63 -19.76
N PHE A 171 -1.41 -14.39 -19.25
CA PHE A 171 -1.49 -15.84 -19.14
C PHE A 171 -2.63 -16.28 -18.24
N LEU A 172 -2.69 -15.76 -17.00
CA LEU A 172 -3.70 -16.14 -16.02
C LEU A 172 -5.12 -15.74 -16.43
N SER A 173 -5.28 -14.71 -17.26
CA SER A 173 -6.59 -14.28 -17.77
C SER A 173 -7.26 -15.30 -18.70
N LYS A 174 -6.52 -16.31 -19.19
CA LYS A 174 -7.07 -17.42 -19.99
C LYS A 174 -7.91 -18.39 -19.16
N PHE A 175 -7.73 -18.43 -17.85
CA PHE A 175 -8.41 -19.37 -16.95
C PHE A 175 -9.68 -18.75 -16.36
N LYS A 176 -10.85 -19.29 -16.73
CA LYS A 176 -12.18 -18.80 -16.31
C LYS A 176 -12.42 -18.85 -14.79
N ASN A 177 -11.73 -19.75 -14.09
CA ASN A 177 -11.83 -19.93 -12.65
C ASN A 177 -10.88 -19.00 -11.86
N ILE A 178 -10.07 -18.19 -12.52
CA ILE A 178 -9.16 -17.22 -11.88
C ILE A 178 -9.69 -15.81 -12.13
N LYS A 179 -9.93 -15.06 -11.05
CA LYS A 179 -10.15 -13.61 -11.10
C LYS A 179 -8.91 -12.89 -10.61
N LEU A 180 -8.28 -12.15 -11.50
CA LEU A 180 -7.13 -11.32 -11.17
C LEU A 180 -7.55 -10.07 -10.41
N LEU A 181 -6.86 -9.79 -9.31
CA LEU A 181 -6.90 -8.54 -8.57
C LEU A 181 -5.64 -7.76 -8.95
N TYR A 182 -5.67 -7.17 -10.13
CA TYR A 182 -4.57 -6.39 -10.67
C TYR A 182 -5.14 -5.14 -11.34
N PRO A 183 -4.69 -3.95 -10.94
CA PRO A 183 -5.33 -2.69 -11.33
C PRO A 183 -5.29 -2.41 -12.82
N CYS A 184 -4.30 -2.94 -13.52
CA CYS A 184 -4.09 -2.68 -14.94
C CYS A 184 -5.07 -3.44 -15.87
N LYS A 185 -5.98 -4.25 -15.33
CA LYS A 185 -6.98 -4.94 -16.15
C LYS A 185 -7.99 -3.94 -16.70
N LYS A 186 -7.96 -3.72 -18.03
CA LYS A 186 -8.92 -2.85 -18.74
C LYS A 186 -10.36 -3.18 -18.35
N ASN A 187 -11.24 -2.18 -18.30
CA ASN A 187 -12.67 -2.26 -17.99
C ASN A 187 -13.02 -2.54 -16.52
N SER A 188 -12.07 -2.48 -15.58
CA SER A 188 -12.38 -2.49 -14.14
C SER A 188 -12.52 -1.08 -13.58
N TYR A 189 -13.30 -0.91 -12.49
CA TYR A 189 -13.35 0.34 -11.72
C TYR A 189 -11.94 0.74 -11.27
N ASN A 190 -11.18 -0.21 -10.77
CA ASN A 190 -9.81 -0.03 -10.32
C ASN A 190 -8.90 0.47 -11.43
N TYR A 191 -9.10 0.04 -12.68
CA TYR A 191 -8.32 0.51 -13.83
C TYR A 191 -8.46 2.03 -14.05
N LYS A 192 -9.69 2.56 -13.96
CA LYS A 192 -9.94 4.02 -14.13
C LYS A 192 -9.20 4.81 -13.06
N MET A 193 -9.26 4.36 -11.79
CA MET A 193 -8.60 5.04 -10.68
C MET A 193 -7.08 4.88 -10.76
N TRP A 194 -6.58 3.69 -11.08
CA TRP A 194 -5.16 3.49 -11.31
C TRP A 194 -4.61 4.39 -12.42
N LYS A 195 -5.23 4.39 -13.59
CA LYS A 195 -4.80 5.22 -14.73
C LYS A 195 -4.82 6.73 -14.41
N LYS A 196 -5.70 7.15 -13.51
CA LYS A 196 -5.82 8.56 -13.09
C LYS A 196 -4.64 9.03 -12.24
N PHE A 197 -4.07 8.14 -11.41
CA PHE A 197 -3.12 8.53 -10.37
C PHE A 197 -1.72 7.95 -10.56
N TYR A 198 -1.58 6.84 -11.29
CA TYR A 198 -0.33 6.09 -11.41
C TYR A 198 0.20 6.13 -12.83
N SER A 199 1.53 6.25 -12.96
CA SER A 199 2.23 6.16 -14.26
C SER A 199 2.51 4.72 -14.68
N GLY A 200 2.49 3.77 -13.74
CA GLY A 200 2.76 2.36 -13.96
C GLY A 200 2.15 1.47 -12.89
N ALA A 201 2.49 0.20 -12.90
CA ALA A 201 2.04 -0.78 -11.94
C ALA A 201 3.18 -1.70 -11.53
N SER A 202 3.27 -2.01 -10.24
CA SER A 202 4.29 -2.94 -9.72
C SER A 202 3.96 -4.40 -10.02
N GLY A 203 4.83 -5.31 -9.58
CA GLY A 203 4.70 -6.74 -9.87
C GLY A 203 3.64 -7.47 -9.05
N LEU A 204 3.29 -6.96 -7.87
CA LEU A 204 2.39 -7.64 -6.94
C LEU A 204 0.95 -7.60 -7.42
N MET A 205 0.32 -8.78 -7.48
CA MET A 205 -1.09 -8.96 -7.83
C MET A 205 -1.74 -10.01 -6.93
N GLY A 206 -3.05 -9.93 -6.78
CA GLY A 206 -3.83 -10.95 -6.07
C GLY A 206 -4.60 -11.85 -7.04
N LEU A 207 -4.90 -13.06 -6.59
CA LEU A 207 -5.72 -14.02 -7.32
C LEU A 207 -6.91 -14.45 -6.46
N LYS A 208 -8.11 -14.38 -7.03
CA LYS A 208 -9.28 -15.07 -6.47
C LYS A 208 -9.54 -16.30 -7.32
N ILE A 209 -9.40 -17.48 -6.71
CA ILE A 209 -9.59 -18.76 -7.39
C ILE A 209 -10.97 -19.31 -7.03
N ARG A 210 -11.83 -19.49 -8.04
CA ARG A 210 -13.11 -20.19 -7.85
C ARG A 210 -12.82 -21.67 -7.70
N SER A 211 -13.12 -22.21 -6.52
CA SER A 211 -12.89 -23.61 -6.18
C SER A 211 -14.06 -24.16 -5.36
N LYS A 212 -14.26 -25.49 -5.38
CA LYS A 212 -15.30 -26.18 -4.58
C LYS A 212 -15.06 -26.01 -3.07
N ASN A 213 -13.79 -25.95 -2.65
CA ASN A 213 -13.43 -25.81 -1.23
C ASN A 213 -12.00 -25.24 -1.05
N LYS A 214 -11.68 -24.84 0.18
CA LYS A 214 -10.36 -24.30 0.55
C LYS A 214 -9.22 -25.32 0.35
N SER A 215 -9.50 -26.62 0.53
CA SER A 215 -8.49 -27.68 0.39
C SER A 215 -7.94 -27.73 -1.04
N SER A 216 -8.79 -27.60 -2.06
CA SER A 216 -8.36 -27.55 -3.45
C SER A 216 -7.44 -26.35 -3.75
N VAL A 217 -7.73 -25.18 -3.17
CA VAL A 217 -6.86 -24.00 -3.31
C VAL A 217 -5.53 -24.24 -2.61
N LYS A 218 -5.54 -24.79 -1.40
CA LYS A 218 -4.31 -25.15 -0.66
C LYS A 218 -3.47 -26.16 -1.45
N LYS A 219 -4.10 -27.20 -2.01
CA LYS A 219 -3.42 -28.19 -2.86
C LYS A 219 -2.78 -27.54 -4.09
N PHE A 220 -3.50 -26.63 -4.76
CA PHE A 220 -2.96 -25.86 -5.88
C PHE A 220 -1.73 -25.06 -5.47
N VAL A 221 -1.81 -24.26 -4.40
CA VAL A 221 -0.69 -23.44 -3.92
C VAL A 221 0.51 -24.30 -3.54
N ASN A 222 0.28 -25.43 -2.84
CA ASN A 222 1.36 -26.34 -2.43
C ASN A 222 2.01 -27.10 -3.61
N SER A 223 1.35 -27.14 -4.78
CA SER A 223 1.91 -27.80 -5.98
C SER A 223 2.82 -26.90 -6.80
N LEU A 224 2.93 -25.62 -6.45
CA LEU A 224 3.84 -24.68 -7.14
C LEU A 224 5.29 -25.08 -6.89
N LYS A 225 6.08 -25.13 -7.97
CA LYS A 225 7.50 -25.55 -7.92
C LYS A 225 8.45 -24.36 -7.97
N LEU A 226 8.09 -23.31 -8.70
CA LEU A 226 8.94 -22.13 -8.93
C LEU A 226 8.68 -21.02 -7.90
N PHE A 227 7.44 -20.93 -7.38
CA PHE A 227 7.05 -19.90 -6.44
C PHE A 227 7.06 -20.47 -5.02
N GLY A 228 7.87 -19.88 -4.16
CA GLY A 228 7.87 -20.18 -2.73
C GLY A 228 6.66 -19.58 -2.01
N HIS A 229 6.39 -20.10 -0.81
CA HIS A 229 5.41 -19.51 0.09
C HIS A 229 6.10 -18.51 1.00
N GLY A 230 5.62 -17.27 1.01
CA GLY A 230 6.20 -16.22 1.84
C GLY A 230 5.17 -15.20 2.29
N TYR A 231 5.53 -14.45 3.32
CA TYR A 231 4.72 -13.33 3.84
C TYR A 231 5.11 -12.00 3.24
N SER A 232 6.32 -11.90 2.69
CA SER A 232 6.86 -10.68 2.13
C SER A 232 6.84 -10.73 0.60
N TRP A 233 7.18 -9.61 -0.01
CA TRP A 233 7.20 -9.45 -1.45
C TRP A 233 8.11 -8.27 -1.83
N GLY A 234 8.42 -8.11 -3.12
CA GLY A 234 9.18 -6.96 -3.64
C GLY A 234 10.67 -7.24 -3.82
N GLY A 235 11.14 -8.43 -3.43
CA GLY A 235 12.45 -8.95 -3.76
C GLY A 235 12.49 -9.60 -5.14
N PHE A 236 13.53 -10.36 -5.39
CA PHE A 236 13.75 -11.09 -6.64
C PHE A 236 13.17 -12.52 -6.61
N GLU A 237 12.76 -13.02 -5.45
CA GLU A 237 12.17 -14.35 -5.24
C GLU A 237 10.75 -14.48 -5.80
#